data_6d01818054868aed666c3d0285e9f36e
#
_entry.id   6d01818054868aed666c3d0285e9f36e
#
_cell.length_a   1.000
_cell.length_b   1.000
_cell.length_c   1.000
_cell.angle_alpha   90.00
_cell.angle_beta   90.00
_cell.angle_gamma   90.00
#
_symmetry.space_group_name_H-M   'P 1'
#
loop_
_entity.id
_entity.type
_entity.pdbx_description
1 polymer ?
#
loop_
_entity_poly.entity_id
_entity_poly.type
_entity_poly.pdbx_seq_one_letter_code
_entity_poly.pdbx_strand_id
1 'polypeptide(L)'
;MRRSYCSLKATPETVEAVKTANAAGAVTIAMTGNMQTGMAKVGQYIVTYSNGDDQVYSDSNQANSLRIGFELLKQFENWENYDKAMEAYRYIDEIIEEGKKNVLADAKAWAEKYKDEPVFYVLASGSNYGVAYSMCCCHFMEMQWKHAVCLHTGEVLPWSI
;
A
#
# COMPACT_ATOMS: atom_id res chain seq x y z
N MET A 1 7.75 22.23 -1.18
CA MET A 1 7.33 20.90 -1.70
C MET A 1 7.14 19.97 -0.50
N ARG A 2 6.03 19.19 -0.45
CA ARG A 2 5.80 18.19 0.61
C ARG A 2 6.06 16.81 0.04
N ARG A 3 6.71 15.92 0.81
CA ARG A 3 7.01 14.54 0.40
C ARG A 3 6.73 13.58 1.55
N SER A 4 6.10 12.45 1.24
CA SER A 4 5.88 11.34 2.17
C SER A 4 6.80 10.18 1.85
N TYR A 5 7.39 9.59 2.88
CA TYR A 5 8.28 8.44 2.79
C TYR A 5 7.82 7.37 3.76
N CYS A 6 7.78 6.12 3.31
CA CYS A 6 7.34 4.99 4.12
C CYS A 6 8.39 3.89 4.13
N SER A 7 8.75 3.41 5.32
CA SER A 7 9.60 2.24 5.49
C SER A 7 9.40 1.63 6.87
N LEU A 8 9.06 0.35 6.92
CA LEU A 8 8.82 -0.39 8.17
C LEU A 8 10.09 -0.43 9.04
N LYS A 9 11.21 -0.83 8.45
CA LYS A 9 12.50 -1.02 9.14
C LYS A 9 13.52 0.10 8.87
N ALA A 10 13.12 1.12 8.11
CA ALA A 10 13.96 2.23 7.72
C ALA A 10 15.23 1.79 6.96
N THR A 11 15.04 1.30 5.71
CA THR A 11 16.17 0.99 4.83
C THR A 11 17.08 2.21 4.67
N PRO A 12 18.41 2.02 4.62
CA PRO A 12 19.37 3.12 4.56
C PRO A 12 19.09 4.11 3.42
N GLU A 13 18.68 3.61 2.25
CA GLU A 13 18.35 4.40 1.07
C GLU A 13 17.13 5.30 1.31
N THR A 14 16.11 4.79 1.99
CA THR A 14 14.92 5.59 2.33
C THR A 14 15.26 6.67 3.34
N VAL A 15 16.07 6.36 4.34
CA VAL A 15 16.55 7.36 5.33
C VAL A 15 17.35 8.46 4.64
N GLU A 16 18.24 8.10 3.71
CA GLU A 16 19.06 9.08 2.98
C GLU A 16 18.20 9.95 2.03
N ALA A 17 17.17 9.37 1.43
CA ALA A 17 16.20 10.12 0.63
C ALA A 17 15.46 11.19 1.45
N VAL A 18 15.10 10.89 2.72
CA VAL A 18 14.48 11.87 3.63
C VAL A 18 15.47 12.99 3.97
N LYS A 19 16.73 12.67 4.28
CA LYS A 19 17.77 13.68 4.56
C LYS A 19 18.00 14.59 3.35
N THR A 20 18.11 14.02 2.16
CA THR A 20 18.27 14.77 0.92
C THR A 20 17.09 15.72 0.67
N ALA A 21 15.86 15.25 0.89
CA ALA A 21 14.67 16.08 0.75
C ALA A 21 14.65 17.22 1.78
N ASN A 22 15.03 16.97 3.03
CA ASN A 22 15.15 17.99 4.07
C ASN A 22 16.18 19.05 3.68
N ALA A 23 17.38 18.62 3.21
CA ALA A 23 18.43 19.51 2.78
C ALA A 23 18.01 20.40 1.58
N ALA A 24 17.12 19.88 0.73
CA ALA A 24 16.51 20.63 -0.38
C ALA A 24 15.33 21.53 0.04
N GLY A 25 15.05 21.69 1.33
CA GLY A 25 13.99 22.52 1.86
C GLY A 25 12.58 21.95 1.70
N ALA A 26 12.45 20.66 1.43
CA ALA A 26 11.14 20.00 1.38
C ALA A 26 10.62 19.70 2.80
N VAL A 27 9.32 19.87 3.00
CA VAL A 27 8.64 19.36 4.20
C VAL A 27 8.48 17.86 4.05
N THR A 28 8.98 17.08 5.01
CA THR A 28 8.96 15.62 4.98
C THR A 28 8.02 15.03 6.02
N ILE A 29 7.24 14.04 5.60
CA ILE A 29 6.42 13.18 6.48
C ILE A 29 7.02 11.78 6.39
N ALA A 30 7.62 11.30 7.46
CA ALA A 30 8.21 9.97 7.54
C ALA A 30 7.23 9.01 8.20
N MET A 31 6.85 7.96 7.48
CA MET A 31 5.98 6.90 7.96
C MET A 31 6.82 5.68 8.33
N THR A 32 6.66 5.16 9.54
CA THR A 32 7.49 4.07 10.04
C THR A 32 6.75 3.15 11.01
N GLY A 33 7.23 1.91 11.14
CA GLY A 33 6.62 0.93 12.05
C GLY A 33 6.83 1.25 13.54
N ASN A 34 7.85 2.02 13.90
CA ASN A 34 8.06 2.47 15.28
C ASN A 34 9.01 3.68 15.37
N MET A 35 9.04 4.30 16.55
CA MET A 35 9.80 5.53 16.81
C MET A 35 11.32 5.32 16.98
N GLN A 36 11.81 4.09 17.09
CA GLN A 36 13.25 3.80 17.21
C GLN A 36 13.96 3.72 15.87
N THR A 37 13.25 3.75 14.76
CA THR A 37 13.82 3.61 13.43
C THR A 37 14.63 4.84 12.98
N GLY A 38 15.52 4.64 12.01
CA GLY A 38 16.24 5.72 11.36
C GLY A 38 15.34 6.77 10.72
N MET A 39 14.17 6.34 10.22
CA MET A 39 13.15 7.23 9.64
C MET A 39 12.60 8.23 10.67
N ALA A 40 12.30 7.76 11.88
CA ALA A 40 11.78 8.61 12.96
C ALA A 40 12.81 9.67 13.42
N LYS A 41 14.10 9.41 13.21
CA LYS A 41 15.17 10.36 13.58
C LYS A 41 15.40 11.47 12.58
N VAL A 42 14.95 11.32 11.35
CA VAL A 42 15.26 12.24 10.25
C VAL A 42 14.03 12.93 9.67
N GLY A 43 12.83 12.37 9.78
CA GLY A 43 11.60 13.00 9.32
C GLY A 43 11.24 14.24 10.13
N GLN A 44 10.70 15.27 9.50
CA GLN A 44 10.19 16.45 10.20
C GLN A 44 8.86 16.15 10.89
N TYR A 45 7.99 15.39 10.25
CA TYR A 45 6.76 14.86 10.81
C TYR A 45 6.81 13.34 10.77
N ILE A 46 6.40 12.71 11.86
CA ILE A 46 6.46 11.26 11.98
C ILE A 46 5.04 10.71 12.10
N VAL A 47 4.74 9.71 11.29
CA VAL A 47 3.53 8.90 11.38
C VAL A 47 3.95 7.46 11.64
N THR A 48 3.58 6.94 12.80
CA THR A 48 3.68 5.50 13.06
C THR A 48 2.43 4.81 12.56
N TYR A 49 2.55 3.53 12.20
CA TYR A 49 1.43 2.73 11.74
C TYR A 49 1.45 1.33 12.34
N SER A 50 0.27 0.74 12.43
CA SER A 50 0.09 -0.63 12.91
C SER A 50 0.65 -1.63 11.90
N ASN A 51 1.36 -2.64 12.39
CA ASN A 51 1.97 -3.69 11.59
C ASN A 51 2.12 -4.98 12.40
N GLY A 52 2.34 -6.12 11.72
CA GLY A 52 2.48 -7.42 12.37
C GLY A 52 1.17 -8.21 12.43
N ASP A 53 1.15 -9.25 13.26
CA ASP A 53 0.05 -10.20 13.33
C ASP A 53 -1.24 -9.59 13.88
N ASP A 54 -1.11 -8.63 14.81
CA ASP A 54 -2.23 -7.89 15.41
C ASP A 54 -2.48 -6.54 14.70
N GLN A 55 -2.27 -6.50 13.39
CA GLN A 55 -2.40 -5.27 12.62
C GLN A 55 -3.83 -4.72 12.65
N VAL A 56 -3.94 -3.42 12.98
CA VAL A 56 -5.15 -2.62 12.78
C VAL A 56 -5.11 -2.04 11.37
N TYR A 57 -5.99 -2.51 10.48
CA TYR A 57 -5.94 -2.15 9.05
C TYR A 57 -6.25 -0.68 8.78
N SER A 58 -7.17 -0.10 9.55
CA SER A 58 -7.47 1.33 9.50
C SER A 58 -6.30 2.22 9.93
N ASP A 59 -5.28 1.65 10.59
CA ASP A 59 -4.02 2.31 10.95
C ASP A 59 -2.81 1.72 10.22
N SER A 60 -3.00 1.01 9.12
CA SER A 60 -1.92 0.51 8.28
C SER A 60 -1.19 1.65 7.55
N ASN A 61 -0.01 1.35 6.99
CA ASN A 61 0.74 2.31 6.18
C ASN A 61 -0.07 2.78 4.95
N GLN A 62 -0.82 1.88 4.30
CA GLN A 62 -1.68 2.20 3.17
C GLN A 62 -2.84 3.10 3.59
N ALA A 63 -3.54 2.76 4.68
CA ALA A 63 -4.65 3.56 5.20
C ALA A 63 -4.18 4.97 5.61
N ASN A 64 -3.07 5.07 6.31
CA ASN A 64 -2.51 6.36 6.72
C ASN A 64 -2.01 7.19 5.52
N SER A 65 -1.46 6.56 4.47
CA SER A 65 -1.09 7.25 3.23
C SER A 65 -2.31 7.87 2.54
N LEU A 66 -3.43 7.13 2.46
CA LEU A 66 -4.69 7.64 1.91
C LEU A 66 -5.27 8.78 2.77
N ARG A 67 -5.25 8.63 4.10
CA ARG A 67 -5.72 9.69 5.01
C ARG A 67 -4.94 10.98 4.84
N ILE A 68 -3.61 10.91 4.72
CA ILE A 68 -2.79 12.09 4.42
C ILE A 68 -3.21 12.71 3.08
N GLY A 69 -3.49 11.89 2.05
CA GLY A 69 -4.01 12.37 0.78
C GLY A 69 -5.36 13.08 0.91
N PHE A 70 -6.30 12.50 1.66
CA PHE A 70 -7.62 13.10 1.89
C PHE A 70 -7.53 14.39 2.72
N GLU A 71 -6.65 14.45 3.71
CA GLU A 71 -6.39 15.70 4.45
C GLU A 71 -5.86 16.80 3.54
N LEU A 72 -4.96 16.49 2.63
CA LEU A 72 -4.44 17.44 1.66
C LEU A 72 -5.56 17.93 0.71
N LEU A 73 -6.39 17.03 0.20
CA LEU A 73 -7.54 17.38 -0.64
C LEU A 73 -8.54 18.27 0.12
N LYS A 74 -8.81 17.95 1.39
CA LYS A 74 -9.66 18.78 2.24
C LYS A 74 -9.11 20.18 2.41
N GLN A 75 -7.81 20.30 2.71
CA GLN A 75 -7.18 21.59 3.00
C GLN A 75 -7.00 22.48 1.77
N PHE A 76 -6.67 21.88 0.60
CA PHE A 76 -6.36 22.64 -0.61
C PHE A 76 -7.55 22.84 -1.54
N GLU A 77 -8.46 21.87 -1.59
CA GLU A 77 -9.57 21.83 -2.56
C GLU A 77 -10.96 21.83 -1.89
N ASN A 78 -11.00 21.83 -0.55
CA ASN A 78 -12.25 21.71 0.21
C ASN A 78 -13.12 20.55 -0.28
N TRP A 79 -12.48 19.36 -0.49
CA TRP A 79 -13.10 18.18 -1.08
C TRP A 79 -14.38 17.75 -0.35
N GLU A 80 -15.50 17.76 -1.05
CA GLU A 80 -16.84 17.55 -0.51
C GLU A 80 -17.10 16.16 0.09
N ASN A 81 -16.37 15.12 -0.39
CA ASN A 81 -16.54 13.76 0.09
C ASN A 81 -15.63 13.39 1.27
N TYR A 82 -14.91 14.35 1.85
CA TYR A 82 -13.99 14.10 2.95
C TYR A 82 -14.66 13.38 4.14
N ASP A 83 -15.81 13.88 4.59
CA ASP A 83 -16.50 13.30 5.76
C ASP A 83 -16.97 11.87 5.50
N LYS A 84 -17.44 11.57 4.28
CA LYS A 84 -17.79 10.20 3.87
C LYS A 84 -16.57 9.27 3.83
N ALA A 85 -15.43 9.77 3.35
CA ALA A 85 -14.19 9.02 3.34
C ALA A 85 -13.73 8.71 4.78
N MET A 86 -13.79 9.70 5.68
CA MET A 86 -13.44 9.49 7.09
C MET A 86 -14.41 8.54 7.80
N GLU A 87 -15.69 8.59 7.48
CA GLU A 87 -16.65 7.63 8.01
C GLU A 87 -16.33 6.19 7.55
N ALA A 88 -15.96 6.00 6.28
CA ALA A 88 -15.60 4.68 5.75
C ALA A 88 -14.45 4.02 6.53
N TYR A 89 -13.50 4.80 7.06
CA TYR A 89 -12.40 4.28 7.88
C TYR A 89 -12.86 3.56 9.15
N ARG A 90 -14.04 3.85 9.68
CA ARG A 90 -14.58 3.19 10.86
C ARG A 90 -14.92 1.72 10.62
N TYR A 91 -15.12 1.33 9.39
CA TYR A 91 -15.56 -0.01 8.97
C TYR A 91 -14.45 -0.83 8.29
N ILE A 92 -13.27 -0.25 8.03
CA ILE A 92 -12.20 -0.93 7.28
C ILE A 92 -11.78 -2.23 7.96
N ASP A 93 -11.55 -2.22 9.26
CA ASP A 93 -11.08 -3.40 9.98
C ASP A 93 -12.10 -4.54 9.92
N GLU A 94 -13.37 -4.24 10.16
CA GLU A 94 -14.46 -5.22 10.08
C GLU A 94 -14.62 -5.79 8.67
N ILE A 95 -14.64 -4.92 7.64
CA ILE A 95 -14.77 -5.32 6.24
C ILE A 95 -13.62 -6.22 5.80
N ILE A 96 -12.38 -5.90 6.19
CA ILE A 96 -11.21 -6.70 5.83
C ILE A 96 -11.24 -8.05 6.54
N GLU A 97 -11.55 -8.10 7.83
CA GLU A 97 -11.64 -9.35 8.58
C GLU A 97 -12.76 -10.27 8.06
N GLU A 98 -13.92 -9.72 7.73
CA GLU A 98 -14.99 -10.48 7.11
C GLU A 98 -14.61 -10.95 5.70
N GLY A 99 -14.04 -10.07 4.89
CA GLY A 99 -13.54 -10.40 3.55
C GLY A 99 -12.53 -11.55 3.57
N LYS A 100 -11.56 -11.50 4.49
CA LYS A 100 -10.57 -12.57 4.67
C LYS A 100 -11.23 -13.92 5.00
N LYS A 101 -12.19 -13.92 5.92
CA LYS A 101 -12.93 -15.15 6.28
C LYS A 101 -13.66 -15.74 5.06
N ASN A 102 -14.32 -14.88 4.28
CA ASN A 102 -15.12 -15.30 3.13
C ASN A 102 -14.29 -15.90 2.00
N VAL A 103 -13.08 -15.39 1.76
CA VAL A 103 -12.24 -15.85 0.64
C VAL A 103 -11.18 -16.89 1.01
N LEU A 104 -10.96 -17.16 2.31
CA LEU A 104 -9.82 -17.97 2.76
C LEU A 104 -9.82 -19.40 2.20
N ALA A 105 -10.99 -20.04 2.16
CA ALA A 105 -11.12 -21.41 1.66
C ALA A 105 -10.80 -21.50 0.17
N ASP A 106 -11.38 -20.59 -0.61
CA ASP A 106 -11.18 -20.50 -2.05
C ASP A 106 -9.73 -20.12 -2.40
N ALA A 107 -9.16 -19.18 -1.66
CA ALA A 107 -7.76 -18.79 -1.84
C ALA A 107 -6.79 -19.95 -1.58
N LYS A 108 -7.03 -20.74 -0.53
CA LYS A 108 -6.22 -21.94 -0.25
C LYS A 108 -6.37 -23.00 -1.35
N ALA A 109 -7.59 -23.27 -1.79
CA ALA A 109 -7.84 -24.22 -2.86
C ALA A 109 -7.18 -23.78 -4.18
N TRP A 110 -7.27 -22.50 -4.50
CA TRP A 110 -6.62 -21.91 -5.66
C TRP A 110 -5.09 -22.03 -5.57
N ALA A 111 -4.51 -21.66 -4.44
CA ALA A 111 -3.08 -21.73 -4.21
C ALA A 111 -2.56 -23.16 -4.35
N GLU A 112 -3.24 -24.13 -3.75
CA GLU A 112 -2.86 -25.54 -3.84
C GLU A 112 -2.94 -26.06 -5.28
N LYS A 113 -3.97 -25.65 -6.02
CA LYS A 113 -4.17 -26.09 -7.42
C LYS A 113 -3.09 -25.55 -8.37
N TYR A 114 -2.63 -24.32 -8.15
CA TYR A 114 -1.78 -23.60 -9.10
C TYR A 114 -0.37 -23.31 -8.58
N LYS A 115 0.02 -23.82 -7.41
CA LYS A 115 1.33 -23.55 -6.80
C LYS A 115 2.53 -23.93 -7.68
N ASP A 116 2.37 -24.90 -8.58
CA ASP A 116 3.43 -25.39 -9.45
C ASP A 116 3.47 -24.73 -10.82
N GLU A 117 2.52 -23.82 -11.11
CA GLU A 117 2.54 -23.07 -12.36
C GLU A 117 3.79 -22.18 -12.47
N PRO A 118 4.45 -22.17 -13.64
CA PRO A 118 5.70 -21.42 -13.81
C PRO A 118 5.50 -19.91 -13.97
N VAL A 119 4.33 -19.47 -14.45
CA VAL A 119 4.04 -18.06 -14.76
C VAL A 119 2.63 -17.68 -14.37
N PHE A 120 2.47 -16.52 -13.78
CA PHE A 120 1.18 -15.93 -13.42
C PHE A 120 0.94 -14.63 -14.18
N TYR A 121 -0.23 -14.49 -14.77
CA TYR A 121 -0.71 -13.22 -15.32
C TYR A 121 -1.80 -12.66 -14.41
N VAL A 122 -1.60 -11.45 -13.91
CA VAL A 122 -2.57 -10.77 -13.05
C VAL A 122 -3.12 -9.56 -13.80
N LEU A 123 -4.41 -9.61 -14.08
CA LEU A 123 -5.11 -8.57 -14.84
C LEU A 123 -5.93 -7.71 -13.90
N ALA A 124 -5.79 -6.39 -14.04
CA ALA A 124 -6.60 -5.45 -13.29
C ALA A 124 -6.72 -4.09 -13.99
N SER A 125 -7.66 -3.29 -13.54
CA SER A 125 -7.86 -1.91 -13.97
C SER A 125 -8.33 -1.03 -12.82
N GLY A 126 -8.31 0.29 -13.01
CA GLY A 126 -8.73 1.26 -12.01
C GLY A 126 -7.96 1.12 -10.70
N SER A 127 -8.64 1.25 -9.57
CA SER A 127 -8.04 1.17 -8.22
C SER A 127 -7.39 -0.19 -7.92
N ASN A 128 -7.84 -1.26 -8.57
CA ASN A 128 -7.29 -2.61 -8.37
C ASN A 128 -5.95 -2.84 -9.07
N TYR A 129 -5.56 -1.96 -10.01
CA TYR A 129 -4.29 -2.12 -10.73
C TYR A 129 -3.07 -2.06 -9.80
N GLY A 130 -3.07 -1.15 -8.82
CA GLY A 130 -2.02 -1.07 -7.81
C GLY A 130 -1.88 -2.34 -6.97
N VAL A 131 -3.01 -2.96 -6.62
CA VAL A 131 -3.04 -4.25 -5.89
C VAL A 131 -2.47 -5.37 -6.76
N ALA A 132 -2.87 -5.47 -8.03
CA ALA A 132 -2.35 -6.47 -8.97
C ALA A 132 -0.85 -6.30 -9.19
N TYR A 133 -0.38 -5.07 -9.33
CA TYR A 133 1.04 -4.75 -9.46
C TYR A 133 1.83 -5.20 -8.23
N SER A 134 1.36 -4.87 -7.03
CA SER A 134 1.98 -5.31 -5.77
C SER A 134 1.96 -6.84 -5.63
N MET A 135 0.88 -7.50 -6.03
CA MET A 135 0.78 -8.96 -6.03
C MET A 135 1.84 -9.59 -6.94
N CYS A 136 2.05 -9.07 -8.14
CA CYS A 136 3.09 -9.56 -9.04
C CYS A 136 4.49 -9.32 -8.49
N CYS A 137 4.82 -8.07 -8.15
CA CYS A 137 6.18 -7.71 -7.78
C CYS A 137 6.58 -8.25 -6.41
N CYS A 138 5.73 -8.06 -5.39
CA CYS A 138 6.07 -8.40 -4.02
C CYS A 138 5.71 -9.85 -3.67
N HIS A 139 4.47 -10.27 -3.96
CA HIS A 139 4.02 -11.59 -3.52
C HIS A 139 4.54 -12.72 -4.40
N PHE A 140 4.46 -12.61 -5.72
CA PHE A 140 4.93 -13.68 -6.61
C PHE A 140 6.44 -13.62 -6.86
N MET A 141 6.97 -12.49 -7.37
CA MET A 141 8.37 -12.45 -7.77
C MET A 141 9.33 -12.36 -6.58
N GLU A 142 9.10 -11.46 -5.64
CA GLU A 142 10.00 -11.24 -4.51
C GLU A 142 9.91 -12.34 -3.46
N MET A 143 8.68 -12.66 -3.00
CA MET A 143 8.49 -13.58 -1.87
C MET A 143 8.47 -15.05 -2.28
N GLN A 144 7.95 -15.39 -3.46
CA GLN A 144 7.77 -16.79 -3.89
C GLN A 144 8.67 -17.18 -5.06
N TRP A 145 9.39 -16.24 -5.63
CA TRP A 145 10.31 -16.46 -6.77
C TRP A 145 9.60 -17.06 -7.99
N LYS A 146 8.33 -16.71 -8.16
CA LYS A 146 7.50 -17.09 -9.30
C LYS A 146 7.51 -15.97 -10.34
N HIS A 147 7.55 -16.34 -11.61
CA HIS A 147 7.39 -15.35 -12.68
C HIS A 147 5.96 -14.81 -12.69
N ALA A 148 5.81 -13.50 -12.69
CA ALA A 148 4.50 -12.87 -12.76
C ALA A 148 4.52 -11.64 -13.66
N VAL A 149 3.40 -11.40 -14.33
CA VAL A 149 3.20 -10.24 -15.21
C VAL A 149 1.91 -9.54 -14.80
N CYS A 150 2.01 -8.25 -14.48
CA CYS A 150 0.85 -7.39 -14.26
C CYS A 150 0.44 -6.75 -15.57
N LEU A 151 -0.80 -6.97 -15.99
CA LEU A 151 -1.37 -6.41 -17.21
C LEU A 151 -2.57 -5.52 -16.88
N HIS A 152 -2.62 -4.36 -17.51
CA HIS A 152 -3.84 -3.56 -17.49
C HIS A 152 -4.87 -4.20 -18.42
N THR A 153 -6.13 -4.31 -17.99
CA THR A 153 -7.18 -4.96 -18.81
C THR A 153 -7.34 -4.31 -20.19
N GLY A 154 -7.10 -3.01 -20.32
CA GLY A 154 -7.08 -2.30 -21.60
C GLY A 154 -5.97 -2.70 -22.56
N GLU A 155 -4.90 -3.35 -22.07
CA GLU A 155 -3.81 -3.86 -22.92
C GLU A 155 -4.13 -5.23 -23.52
N VAL A 156 -5.05 -5.95 -22.92
CA VAL A 156 -5.42 -7.32 -23.34
C VAL A 156 -6.55 -7.29 -24.38
N LEU A 157 -7.53 -6.39 -24.22
CA LEU A 157 -8.73 -6.33 -25.05
C LEU A 157 -8.50 -5.92 -26.52
N PRO A 158 -7.54 -5.05 -26.89
CA PRO A 158 -7.37 -4.62 -28.28
C PRO A 158 -6.84 -5.73 -29.22
N TRP A 159 -6.33 -6.81 -28.71
CA TRP A 159 -5.71 -7.89 -29.51
C TRP A 159 -6.66 -9.04 -29.85
N SER A 160 -7.92 -8.91 -29.43
CA SER A 160 -8.95 -9.94 -29.62
C SER A 160 -9.92 -9.63 -30.79
N ILE A 161 -9.57 -8.70 -31.69
CA ILE A 161 -10.35 -8.38 -32.90
C ILE A 161 -9.59 -8.86 -34.14
#